data_870fd0682c9b4a1e27deb6b00a12943c
#
_entry.id   870fd0682c9b4a1e27deb6b00a12943c
#
_cell.length_a   1.000
_cell.length_b   1.000
_cell.length_c   1.000
_cell.angle_alpha   90.00
_cell.angle_beta   90.00
_cell.angle_gamma   90.00
#
_symmetry.space_group_name_H-M   'P 1'
#
loop_
_entity.id
_entity.type
_entity.pdbx_description
1 polymer ?
#
loop_
_entity_poly.entity_id
_entity_poly.type
_entity_poly.pdbx_seq_one_letter_code
_entity_poly.pdbx_strand_id
1 'polypeptide(L)'
;AWNLRPGIALSEAQMAQLTSDIVWLVEQTVTLPDGSTTTALVPQVYLRLRPGDLDAGGALLAGANVDVTLAGGLKNTGTIAGRQLVSIDAGRIAHLGGSISGNQVALRSASDIRIEGASVTAVDALSVQAVGDVTVASTVETLSGGGYHQYSTTQLQRVAGLYVTGATGSGVLSVVAGRDVTLQAAQIHNASSDGVTQLVAGNNLTLGAQTLTHSTDITANDRNFQRSSETTHAVSSVQGAGNVVLAAGNDLTLTAAQVGAGKGLALQAGRDINSVAAVDISSSDRSSVTRSHSLAASSTDETVRGTQLGAGTNIVLQAGHDLTLASTAIASQSGGIALAAGNDIQLLATQEQHDAVVDQQTRRKSALSSKTVTTHDESHDSLAVTSSLSGESVHIAAGNDLRSQGAQIVGTGDVVLAAGNNLTLETAQSTHSESHDKQTVKSGLMGSGGIGFTIGKQTVKTEADTSAVSHTGSTVGSLEGNVTLAAGNTLAITGSDVLALQGDITAKAKDIAITEVHDTSDSTQKTAFKQGGLTVSLSSAALNLAQAAVSSAEAGKKAQGDTRMQALAGASAAYSAYGAGQAMGSASAKDAAQ
;
A
#
# COMPACT_ATOMS: atom_id res chain seq x y z
N ALA A 1 43.01 2.03 8.55
CA ALA A 1 42.29 3.31 8.23
C ALA A 1 42.37 3.52 6.74
N TRP A 2 41.23 3.67 6.11
CA TRP A 2 41.09 3.94 4.67
C TRP A 2 41.59 5.35 4.40
N ASN A 3 42.68 5.50 3.67
CA ASN A 3 43.20 6.83 3.30
C ASN A 3 42.49 7.32 2.03
N LEU A 4 41.17 7.49 2.11
CA LEU A 4 40.34 7.94 0.99
C LEU A 4 40.51 9.43 0.78
N ARG A 5 40.82 9.85 -0.47
CA ARG A 5 40.89 11.23 -0.87
C ARG A 5 39.95 11.49 -2.06
N PRO A 6 39.08 12.49 -2.01
CA PRO A 6 38.26 12.87 -3.14
C PRO A 6 39.11 13.09 -4.41
N GLY A 7 38.63 12.70 -5.54
CA GLY A 7 39.33 12.74 -6.82
C GLY A 7 40.08 11.47 -7.21
N ILE A 8 40.37 10.58 -6.26
CA ILE A 8 41.08 9.34 -6.52
C ILE A 8 40.08 8.16 -6.51
N ALA A 9 40.07 7.36 -7.56
CA ALA A 9 39.28 6.15 -7.66
C ALA A 9 39.73 5.11 -6.61
N LEU A 10 38.80 4.29 -6.13
CA LEU A 10 39.12 3.18 -5.24
C LEU A 10 39.92 2.11 -5.98
N SER A 11 40.96 1.59 -5.33
CA SER A 11 41.70 0.44 -5.81
C SER A 11 40.90 -0.85 -5.60
N GLU A 12 41.26 -1.93 -6.35
CA GLU A 12 40.65 -3.24 -6.17
C GLU A 12 40.70 -3.75 -4.72
N ALA A 13 41.83 -3.52 -4.04
CA ALA A 13 42.01 -3.91 -2.63
C ALA A 13 41.08 -3.10 -1.69
N GLN A 14 40.79 -1.86 -2.02
CA GLN A 14 39.84 -1.04 -1.28
C GLN A 14 38.40 -1.44 -1.58
N MET A 15 38.07 -1.75 -2.84
CA MET A 15 36.75 -2.25 -3.23
C MET A 15 36.43 -3.60 -2.56
N ALA A 16 37.40 -4.51 -2.46
CA ALA A 16 37.23 -5.79 -1.76
C ALA A 16 36.94 -5.66 -0.26
N GLN A 17 37.23 -4.51 0.35
CA GLN A 17 36.99 -4.24 1.77
C GLN A 17 35.74 -3.40 2.04
N LEU A 18 34.93 -3.09 1.02
CA LEU A 18 33.68 -2.35 1.20
C LEU A 18 32.71 -3.14 2.09
N THR A 19 32.16 -2.47 3.09
CA THR A 19 31.13 -3.02 3.99
C THR A 19 29.70 -2.64 3.54
N SER A 20 29.61 -1.64 2.65
CA SER A 20 28.36 -1.17 2.04
C SER A 20 28.63 -0.58 0.66
N ASP A 21 27.62 -0.42 -0.15
CA ASP A 21 27.71 0.37 -1.39
C ASP A 21 28.01 1.81 -1.03
N ILE A 22 28.88 2.45 -1.82
CA ILE A 22 29.23 3.87 -1.61
C ILE A 22 29.20 4.64 -2.93
N VAL A 23 28.87 5.92 -2.87
CA VAL A 23 29.10 6.88 -3.95
C VAL A 23 30.33 7.71 -3.59
N TRP A 24 31.31 7.69 -4.48
CA TRP A 24 32.58 8.37 -4.26
C TRP A 24 32.87 9.33 -5.41
N LEU A 25 33.41 10.52 -5.11
CA LEU A 25 33.77 11.50 -6.12
C LEU A 25 35.15 11.20 -6.68
N VAL A 26 35.19 10.93 -7.98
CA VAL A 26 36.42 10.64 -8.74
C VAL A 26 36.66 11.74 -9.74
N GLU A 27 37.91 12.17 -9.88
CA GLU A 27 38.31 13.14 -10.87
C GLU A 27 38.31 12.52 -12.27
N GLN A 28 37.51 13.07 -13.17
CA GLN A 28 37.41 12.64 -14.56
C GLN A 28 37.60 13.84 -15.50
N THR A 29 38.22 13.59 -16.64
CA THR A 29 38.28 14.59 -17.72
C THR A 29 36.97 14.63 -18.45
N VAL A 30 36.27 15.74 -18.42
CA VAL A 30 35.00 15.97 -19.11
C VAL A 30 35.20 16.96 -20.26
N THR A 31 34.52 16.72 -21.37
CA THR A 31 34.51 17.64 -22.52
C THR A 31 33.34 18.59 -22.39
N LEU A 32 33.62 19.89 -22.41
CA LEU A 32 32.63 20.95 -22.37
C LEU A 32 31.94 21.11 -23.74
N PRO A 33 30.77 21.78 -23.81
CA PRO A 33 30.04 22.00 -25.06
C PRO A 33 30.83 22.79 -26.12
N ASP A 34 31.87 23.54 -25.73
CA ASP A 34 32.75 24.28 -26.61
C ASP A 34 33.91 23.44 -27.16
N GLY A 35 33.97 22.14 -26.83
CA GLY A 35 35.04 21.22 -27.25
C GLY A 35 36.28 21.25 -26.37
N SER A 36 36.38 22.15 -25.40
CA SER A 36 37.48 22.17 -24.42
C SER A 36 37.32 21.06 -23.38
N THR A 37 38.41 20.63 -22.78
CA THR A 37 38.39 19.63 -21.69
C THR A 37 38.74 20.24 -20.35
N THR A 38 38.06 19.84 -19.33
CA THR A 38 38.37 20.19 -17.93
C THR A 38 38.29 18.96 -17.04
N THR A 39 38.90 19.03 -15.87
CA THR A 39 38.73 17.96 -14.86
C THR A 39 37.59 18.32 -13.92
N ALA A 40 36.70 17.38 -13.66
CA ALA A 40 35.62 17.53 -12.72
C ALA A 40 35.53 16.33 -11.79
N LEU A 41 35.05 16.55 -10.55
CA LEU A 41 34.73 15.49 -9.62
C LEU A 41 33.36 14.90 -10.00
N VAL A 42 33.37 13.68 -10.53
CA VAL A 42 32.18 12.96 -10.97
C VAL A 42 31.82 11.89 -9.94
N PRO A 43 30.56 11.79 -9.51
CA PRO A 43 30.13 10.73 -8.62
C PRO A 43 30.23 9.37 -9.31
N GLN A 44 30.98 8.45 -8.72
CA GLN A 44 31.11 7.06 -9.14
C GLN A 44 30.55 6.16 -8.05
N VAL A 45 29.68 5.23 -8.46
CA VAL A 45 29.11 4.21 -7.56
C VAL A 45 30.07 3.03 -7.45
N TYR A 46 30.42 2.66 -6.25
CA TYR A 46 31.17 1.45 -5.94
C TYR A 46 30.26 0.52 -5.17
N LEU A 47 29.98 -0.64 -5.74
CA LEU A 47 29.12 -1.65 -5.16
C LEU A 47 29.94 -2.62 -4.31
N ARG A 48 29.42 -2.95 -3.14
CA ARG A 48 29.93 -4.09 -2.37
C ARG A 48 29.49 -5.38 -3.08
N LEU A 49 30.45 -6.10 -3.61
CA LEU A 49 30.22 -7.42 -4.17
C LEU A 49 29.80 -8.39 -3.06
N ARG A 50 28.63 -9.00 -3.20
CA ARG A 50 28.15 -10.07 -2.30
C ARG A 50 28.48 -11.43 -2.93
N PRO A 51 28.62 -12.49 -2.12
CA PRO A 51 28.73 -13.84 -2.66
C PRO A 51 27.55 -14.13 -3.61
N GLY A 52 27.84 -14.40 -4.88
CA GLY A 52 26.85 -14.61 -5.93
C GLY A 52 26.55 -13.39 -6.83
N ASP A 53 27.02 -12.19 -6.51
CA ASP A 53 26.87 -11.00 -7.38
C ASP A 53 27.84 -11.04 -8.57
N LEU A 54 29.03 -11.58 -8.36
CA LEU A 54 29.98 -11.92 -9.41
C LEU A 54 30.48 -13.35 -9.14
N ASP A 55 30.11 -14.27 -9.99
CA ASP A 55 30.78 -15.55 -10.04
C ASP A 55 32.13 -15.33 -10.74
N ALA A 56 33.24 -15.72 -10.12
CA ALA A 56 34.57 -15.62 -10.72
C ALA A 56 34.70 -16.45 -12.03
N GLY A 57 33.71 -17.28 -12.32
CA GLY A 57 33.53 -18.05 -13.54
C GLY A 57 32.45 -17.50 -14.47
N GLY A 58 31.99 -16.23 -14.33
CA GLY A 58 30.90 -15.63 -15.10
C GLY A 58 31.09 -15.78 -16.61
N ALA A 59 30.32 -16.68 -17.24
CA ALA A 59 30.39 -16.89 -18.68
C ALA A 59 29.88 -15.64 -19.41
N LEU A 60 30.65 -15.17 -20.38
CA LEU A 60 30.33 -14.05 -21.25
C LEU A 60 30.20 -14.52 -22.71
N LEU A 61 29.02 -14.28 -23.28
CA LEU A 61 28.79 -14.38 -24.74
C LEU A 61 28.56 -12.96 -25.27
N ALA A 62 29.53 -12.39 -25.98
CA ALA A 62 29.42 -11.00 -26.43
C ALA A 62 29.87 -10.84 -27.89
N GLY A 63 29.16 -9.97 -28.63
CA GLY A 63 29.43 -9.67 -30.02
C GLY A 63 28.77 -8.40 -30.52
N ALA A 64 28.91 -8.05 -31.80
CA ALA A 64 28.10 -7.01 -32.42
C ALA A 64 26.63 -7.47 -32.48
N ASN A 65 26.42 -8.66 -33.02
CA ASN A 65 25.17 -9.40 -32.98
C ASN A 65 25.42 -10.73 -32.27
N VAL A 66 24.48 -11.16 -31.44
CA VAL A 66 24.45 -12.48 -30.82
C VAL A 66 23.16 -13.14 -31.26
N ASP A 67 23.28 -14.16 -32.10
CA ASP A 67 22.16 -14.94 -32.59
C ASP A 67 22.32 -16.39 -32.14
N VAL A 68 21.33 -16.86 -31.37
CA VAL A 68 21.33 -18.17 -30.73
C VAL A 68 20.07 -18.93 -31.13
N THR A 69 20.20 -20.02 -31.90
CA THR A 69 19.08 -20.86 -32.26
C THR A 69 19.29 -22.27 -31.71
N LEU A 70 18.35 -22.76 -30.90
CA LEU A 70 18.43 -24.02 -30.19
C LEU A 70 17.12 -24.80 -30.32
N ALA A 71 17.20 -26.07 -30.75
CA ALA A 71 16.04 -26.97 -30.68
C ALA A 71 15.67 -27.34 -29.22
N GLY A 72 16.64 -27.33 -28.32
CA GLY A 72 16.47 -27.58 -26.88
C GLY A 72 16.34 -26.28 -26.05
N GLY A 73 16.69 -26.37 -24.78
CA GLY A 73 16.60 -25.24 -23.86
C GLY A 73 17.88 -24.42 -23.71
N LEU A 74 17.75 -23.12 -23.54
CA LEU A 74 18.80 -22.24 -23.04
C LEU A 74 18.69 -22.11 -21.51
N LYS A 75 19.79 -22.33 -20.80
CA LYS A 75 19.98 -21.93 -19.41
C LYS A 75 21.08 -20.88 -19.37
N ASN A 76 20.75 -19.66 -18.97
CA ASN A 76 21.71 -18.57 -18.79
C ASN A 76 21.79 -18.12 -17.34
N THR A 77 22.98 -18.19 -16.76
CA THR A 77 23.31 -17.62 -15.44
C THR A 77 24.43 -16.58 -15.55
N GLY A 78 24.96 -16.36 -16.75
CA GLY A 78 26.02 -15.41 -17.07
C GLY A 78 25.51 -14.20 -17.82
N THR A 79 26.41 -13.61 -18.62
CA THR A 79 26.11 -12.40 -19.41
C THR A 79 26.05 -12.74 -20.91
N ILE A 80 24.96 -12.31 -21.57
CA ILE A 80 24.83 -12.30 -23.03
C ILE A 80 24.71 -10.85 -23.48
N ALA A 81 25.65 -10.35 -24.30
CA ALA A 81 25.69 -8.94 -24.68
C ALA A 81 25.87 -8.77 -26.22
N GLY A 82 24.92 -8.11 -26.86
CA GLY A 82 25.00 -7.73 -28.25
C GLY A 82 25.07 -6.21 -28.39
N ARG A 83 26.08 -5.68 -29.08
CA ARG A 83 26.12 -4.22 -29.27
C ARG A 83 24.97 -3.68 -30.10
N GLN A 84 24.45 -4.51 -31.04
CA GLN A 84 23.30 -4.16 -31.88
C GLN A 84 22.11 -5.06 -31.60
N LEU A 85 22.28 -6.38 -31.67
CA LEU A 85 21.19 -7.33 -31.55
C LEU A 85 21.58 -8.50 -30.64
N VAL A 86 20.64 -8.90 -29.76
CA VAL A 86 20.59 -10.23 -29.17
C VAL A 86 19.31 -10.91 -29.63
N SER A 87 19.42 -12.00 -30.37
CA SER A 87 18.30 -12.84 -30.83
C SER A 87 18.48 -14.23 -30.25
N ILE A 88 17.52 -14.70 -29.47
CA ILE A 88 17.54 -16.04 -28.90
C ILE A 88 16.24 -16.74 -29.25
N ASP A 89 16.34 -17.84 -29.98
CA ASP A 89 15.24 -18.74 -30.32
C ASP A 89 15.54 -20.12 -29.76
N ALA A 90 14.73 -20.64 -28.85
CA ALA A 90 14.99 -21.88 -28.15
C ALA A 90 13.69 -22.64 -27.83
N GLY A 91 13.80 -23.96 -27.63
CA GLY A 91 12.67 -24.75 -27.12
C GLY A 91 12.16 -24.27 -25.77
N ARG A 92 13.06 -23.83 -24.86
CA ARG A 92 12.79 -23.22 -23.55
C ARG A 92 13.88 -22.22 -23.23
N ILE A 93 13.54 -21.14 -22.52
CA ILE A 93 14.52 -20.19 -22.01
C ILE A 93 14.41 -20.10 -20.47
N ALA A 94 15.53 -20.37 -19.78
CA ALA A 94 15.69 -20.18 -18.35
C ALA A 94 16.84 -19.20 -18.09
N HIS A 95 16.51 -17.94 -17.82
CA HIS A 95 17.46 -16.87 -17.51
C HIS A 95 17.43 -16.61 -16.01
N LEU A 96 18.46 -17.12 -15.30
CA LEU A 96 18.49 -17.26 -13.86
C LEU A 96 19.68 -16.50 -13.25
N GLY A 97 19.44 -15.31 -12.70
CA GLY A 97 20.47 -14.50 -12.04
C GLY A 97 21.50 -13.85 -12.96
N GLY A 98 21.37 -13.97 -14.28
CA GLY A 98 22.28 -13.39 -15.27
C GLY A 98 21.82 -12.07 -15.84
N SER A 99 22.50 -11.61 -16.90
CA SER A 99 22.17 -10.40 -17.65
C SER A 99 22.11 -10.69 -19.15
N ILE A 100 21.10 -10.15 -19.84
CA ILE A 100 21.02 -10.09 -21.30
C ILE A 100 20.90 -8.62 -21.69
N SER A 101 21.77 -8.14 -22.60
CA SER A 101 21.74 -6.73 -23.00
C SER A 101 22.06 -6.52 -24.49
N GLY A 102 21.42 -5.50 -25.10
CA GLY A 102 21.64 -5.15 -26.50
C GLY A 102 20.96 -3.83 -26.87
N ASN A 103 21.21 -3.36 -28.10
CA ASN A 103 20.38 -2.27 -28.63
C ASN A 103 18.96 -2.77 -28.89
N GLN A 104 18.87 -3.96 -29.50
CA GLN A 104 17.60 -4.70 -29.60
C GLN A 104 17.78 -6.09 -28.99
N VAL A 105 16.77 -6.56 -28.26
CA VAL A 105 16.77 -7.90 -27.66
C VAL A 105 15.48 -8.62 -28.00
N ALA A 106 15.59 -9.80 -28.57
CA ALA A 106 14.48 -10.69 -28.89
C ALA A 106 14.68 -12.06 -28.24
N LEU A 107 13.79 -12.46 -27.39
CA LEU A 107 13.74 -13.78 -26.76
C LEU A 107 12.49 -14.50 -27.25
N ARG A 108 12.65 -15.64 -27.89
CA ARG A 108 11.56 -16.48 -28.37
C ARG A 108 11.70 -17.89 -27.84
N SER A 109 10.59 -18.45 -27.38
CA SER A 109 10.56 -19.83 -26.91
C SER A 109 9.38 -20.60 -27.49
N ALA A 110 9.65 -21.86 -27.90
CA ALA A 110 8.60 -22.79 -28.32
C ALA A 110 7.77 -23.35 -27.15
N SER A 111 8.22 -23.16 -25.89
CA SER A 111 7.45 -23.44 -24.67
C SER A 111 7.46 -22.23 -23.71
N ASP A 112 8.18 -22.31 -22.61
CA ASP A 112 8.14 -21.30 -21.57
C ASP A 112 9.41 -20.43 -21.55
N ILE A 113 9.27 -19.19 -21.09
CA ILE A 113 10.36 -18.28 -20.72
C ILE A 113 10.30 -18.00 -19.24
N ARG A 114 11.41 -18.24 -18.53
CA ARG A 114 11.56 -18.00 -17.11
C ARG A 114 12.74 -17.06 -16.86
N ILE A 115 12.48 -15.91 -16.27
CA ILE A 115 13.48 -14.88 -15.92
C ILE A 115 13.40 -14.68 -14.40
N GLU A 116 14.41 -15.18 -13.68
CA GLU A 116 14.41 -15.16 -12.21
C GLU A 116 15.67 -14.48 -11.67
N GLY A 117 15.49 -13.46 -10.85
CA GLY A 117 16.58 -12.66 -10.29
C GLY A 117 17.56 -12.18 -11.37
N ALA A 118 17.06 -11.89 -12.56
CA ALA A 118 17.83 -11.65 -13.76
C ALA A 118 17.30 -10.43 -14.52
N SER A 119 18.15 -9.77 -15.30
CA SER A 119 17.78 -8.58 -16.05
C SER A 119 17.92 -8.79 -17.56
N VAL A 120 16.95 -8.25 -18.31
CA VAL A 120 17.03 -8.13 -19.77
C VAL A 120 16.90 -6.64 -20.11
N THR A 121 17.91 -6.08 -20.75
CA THR A 121 17.99 -4.66 -21.07
C THR A 121 18.18 -4.43 -22.55
N ALA A 122 17.31 -3.64 -23.15
CA ALA A 122 17.48 -3.14 -24.51
C ALA A 122 17.60 -1.61 -24.50
N VAL A 123 18.19 -1.03 -25.53
CA VAL A 123 18.14 0.42 -25.72
C VAL A 123 16.84 0.80 -26.41
N ASP A 124 16.53 0.19 -27.56
CA ASP A 124 15.42 0.60 -28.43
C ASP A 124 14.23 -0.39 -28.39
N ALA A 125 14.51 -1.70 -28.39
CA ALA A 125 13.43 -2.69 -28.49
C ALA A 125 13.73 -3.96 -27.70
N LEU A 126 12.78 -4.35 -26.86
CA LEU A 126 12.79 -5.62 -26.13
C LEU A 126 11.53 -6.40 -26.46
N SER A 127 11.70 -7.61 -26.99
CA SER A 127 10.62 -8.55 -27.27
C SER A 127 10.85 -9.87 -26.54
N VAL A 128 9.88 -10.31 -25.75
CA VAL A 128 9.86 -11.59 -25.04
C VAL A 128 8.61 -12.35 -25.47
N GLN A 129 8.77 -13.47 -26.21
CA GLN A 129 7.65 -14.24 -26.77
C GLN A 129 7.77 -15.71 -26.39
N ALA A 130 6.75 -16.27 -25.76
CA ALA A 130 6.65 -17.69 -25.46
C ALA A 130 5.35 -18.27 -26.03
N VAL A 131 5.39 -19.51 -26.55
CA VAL A 131 4.18 -20.27 -26.89
C VAL A 131 3.46 -20.73 -25.63
N GLY A 132 4.20 -21.03 -24.55
CA GLY A 132 3.70 -21.34 -23.20
C GLY A 132 3.64 -20.10 -22.31
N ASP A 133 4.25 -20.19 -21.14
CA ASP A 133 4.21 -19.17 -20.11
C ASP A 133 5.42 -18.24 -20.14
N VAL A 134 5.23 -17.00 -19.72
CA VAL A 134 6.31 -16.07 -19.39
C VAL A 134 6.26 -15.75 -17.90
N THR A 135 7.32 -16.11 -17.19
CA THR A 135 7.49 -15.77 -15.76
C THR A 135 8.66 -14.83 -15.58
N VAL A 136 8.44 -13.70 -14.92
CA VAL A 136 9.48 -12.75 -14.48
C VAL A 136 9.37 -12.61 -12.97
N ALA A 137 10.33 -13.15 -12.23
CA ALA A 137 10.24 -13.24 -10.79
C ALA A 137 11.55 -12.80 -10.10
N SER A 138 11.45 -11.92 -9.14
CA SER A 138 12.55 -11.60 -8.25
C SER A 138 12.83 -12.76 -7.30
N THR A 139 14.09 -12.94 -6.92
CA THR A 139 14.48 -13.98 -5.97
C THR A 139 14.59 -13.41 -4.58
N VAL A 140 14.33 -14.25 -3.60
CA VAL A 140 14.49 -13.94 -2.18
C VAL A 140 15.54 -14.82 -1.55
N GLU A 141 16.15 -14.34 -0.47
CA GLU A 141 16.98 -15.13 0.41
C GLU A 141 16.50 -14.99 1.84
N THR A 142 16.65 -16.05 2.62
CA THR A 142 16.36 -16.04 4.05
C THR A 142 17.65 -16.19 4.83
N LEU A 143 17.95 -15.18 5.64
CA LEU A 143 19.07 -15.16 6.57
C LEU A 143 18.52 -15.36 7.97
N SER A 144 19.11 -16.28 8.73
CA SER A 144 18.74 -16.53 10.12
C SER A 144 19.97 -16.69 10.99
N GLY A 145 19.88 -16.24 12.22
CA GLY A 145 20.90 -16.41 13.22
C GLY A 145 20.28 -16.77 14.57
N GLY A 146 21.07 -17.39 15.44
CA GLY A 146 20.59 -17.90 16.72
C GLY A 146 21.53 -17.62 17.87
N GLY A 147 21.06 -17.88 19.10
CA GLY A 147 21.68 -17.59 20.35
C GLY A 147 20.72 -16.91 21.31
N TYR A 148 21.19 -16.01 22.14
CA TYR A 148 20.37 -15.18 23.01
C TYR A 148 19.48 -14.20 22.21
N HIS A 149 19.95 -13.79 21.05
CA HIS A 149 19.25 -12.95 20.09
C HIS A 149 19.06 -13.76 18.81
N GLN A 150 17.83 -14.19 18.56
CA GLN A 150 17.46 -14.90 17.35
C GLN A 150 16.88 -13.90 16.34
N TYR A 151 17.17 -14.11 15.07
CA TYR A 151 16.56 -13.35 13.98
C TYR A 151 16.34 -14.24 12.76
N SER A 152 15.33 -13.89 11.99
CA SER A 152 15.10 -14.42 10.66
C SER A 152 14.67 -13.29 9.75
N THR A 153 15.30 -13.16 8.60
CA THR A 153 15.00 -12.13 7.62
C THR A 153 14.93 -12.73 6.24
N THR A 154 13.77 -12.62 5.61
CA THR A 154 13.59 -12.91 4.18
C THR A 154 13.57 -11.58 3.44
N GLN A 155 14.53 -11.38 2.54
CA GLN A 155 14.72 -10.15 1.76
C GLN A 155 14.85 -10.46 0.28
N LEU A 156 14.60 -9.44 -0.59
CA LEU A 156 14.92 -9.57 -2.00
C LEU A 156 16.44 -9.78 -2.15
N GLN A 157 16.79 -10.85 -2.85
CA GLN A 157 18.18 -11.15 -3.20
C GLN A 157 18.54 -10.50 -4.53
N ARG A 158 17.72 -10.74 -5.56
CA ARG A 158 17.89 -10.15 -6.90
C ARG A 158 16.54 -9.78 -7.49
N VAL A 159 16.45 -8.55 -7.98
CA VAL A 159 15.26 -8.08 -8.69
C VAL A 159 15.30 -8.57 -10.12
N ALA A 160 14.21 -9.18 -10.59
CA ALA A 160 14.02 -9.50 -11.99
C ALA A 160 13.43 -8.30 -12.72
N GLY A 161 13.95 -8.00 -13.91
CA GLY A 161 13.42 -6.86 -14.66
C GLY A 161 13.66 -6.93 -16.17
N LEU A 162 12.76 -6.22 -16.87
CA LEU A 162 12.82 -5.99 -18.32
C LEU A 162 12.89 -4.49 -18.56
N TYR A 163 13.89 -4.03 -19.27
CA TYR A 163 14.19 -2.61 -19.40
C TYR A 163 14.39 -2.19 -20.84
N VAL A 164 13.73 -1.12 -21.26
CA VAL A 164 14.07 -0.34 -22.45
C VAL A 164 14.55 1.02 -21.97
N THR A 165 15.81 1.35 -22.28
CA THR A 165 16.52 2.49 -21.67
C THR A 165 16.63 3.72 -22.58
N GLY A 166 16.34 3.60 -23.88
CA GLY A 166 16.33 4.73 -24.81
C GLY A 166 15.22 5.71 -24.43
N ALA A 167 15.60 6.90 -23.94
CA ALA A 167 14.64 7.89 -23.42
C ALA A 167 13.85 8.60 -24.52
N THR A 168 14.41 8.70 -25.72
CA THR A 168 13.79 9.40 -26.86
C THR A 168 13.36 8.41 -27.92
N GLY A 169 12.26 8.71 -28.63
CA GLY A 169 11.74 7.88 -29.72
C GLY A 169 10.67 6.88 -29.28
N SER A 170 10.38 5.94 -30.14
CA SER A 170 9.30 4.97 -30.03
C SER A 170 9.77 3.57 -29.56
N GLY A 171 10.55 3.53 -28.48
CA GLY A 171 11.05 2.25 -27.94
C GLY A 171 9.92 1.29 -27.56
N VAL A 172 10.08 0.02 -27.91
CA VAL A 172 9.06 -1.01 -27.70
C VAL A 172 9.51 -2.00 -26.64
N LEU A 173 8.70 -2.20 -25.61
CA LEU A 173 8.81 -3.31 -24.68
C LEU A 173 7.59 -4.21 -24.84
N SER A 174 7.78 -5.43 -25.33
CA SER A 174 6.69 -6.36 -25.60
C SER A 174 6.94 -7.69 -24.91
N VAL A 175 5.98 -8.14 -24.11
CA VAL A 175 5.93 -9.48 -23.50
C VAL A 175 4.66 -10.16 -23.97
N VAL A 176 4.79 -11.30 -24.63
CA VAL A 176 3.65 -12.07 -25.15
C VAL A 176 3.80 -13.53 -24.74
N ALA A 177 2.81 -14.08 -24.09
CA ALA A 177 2.69 -15.50 -23.77
C ALA A 177 1.45 -16.09 -24.45
N GLY A 178 1.58 -17.30 -24.97
CA GLY A 178 0.43 -18.05 -25.49
C GLY A 178 -0.51 -18.52 -24.39
N ARG A 179 -0.01 -18.64 -23.13
CA ARG A 179 -0.79 -18.96 -21.94
C ARG A 179 -0.71 -17.82 -20.91
N ASP A 180 0.11 -17.97 -19.90
CA ASP A 180 0.13 -17.07 -18.76
C ASP A 180 1.35 -16.15 -18.76
N VAL A 181 1.15 -14.89 -18.35
CA VAL A 181 2.24 -13.98 -17.97
C VAL A 181 2.16 -13.75 -16.47
N THR A 182 3.23 -14.08 -15.76
CA THR A 182 3.33 -13.89 -14.31
C THR A 182 4.52 -12.99 -13.98
N LEU A 183 4.25 -11.87 -13.35
CA LEU A 183 5.23 -10.99 -12.71
C LEU A 183 5.18 -11.18 -11.20
N GLN A 184 6.32 -11.46 -10.55
CA GLN A 184 6.41 -11.62 -9.11
C GLN A 184 7.49 -10.68 -8.54
N ALA A 185 7.07 -9.57 -7.93
CA ALA A 185 7.96 -8.49 -7.51
C ALA A 185 8.93 -8.03 -8.63
N ALA A 186 8.46 -8.04 -9.87
CA ALA A 186 9.25 -7.77 -11.07
C ALA A 186 9.15 -6.30 -11.48
N GLN A 187 10.20 -5.81 -12.14
CA GLN A 187 10.25 -4.45 -12.67
C GLN A 187 10.22 -4.47 -14.19
N ILE A 188 9.23 -3.84 -14.77
CA ILE A 188 9.12 -3.59 -16.20
C ILE A 188 9.21 -2.08 -16.41
N HIS A 189 10.22 -1.64 -17.16
CA HIS A 189 10.43 -0.19 -17.35
C HIS A 189 10.80 0.13 -18.80
N ASN A 190 10.04 1.05 -19.40
CA ASN A 190 10.33 1.60 -20.73
C ASN A 190 10.48 3.12 -20.61
N ALA A 191 11.69 3.61 -20.81
CA ALA A 191 12.02 5.04 -20.69
C ALA A 191 11.61 5.87 -21.90
N SER A 192 11.20 5.24 -23.01
CA SER A 192 10.91 5.94 -24.28
C SER A 192 9.62 6.75 -24.21
N SER A 193 9.71 8.04 -24.41
CA SER A 193 8.58 9.00 -24.29
C SER A 193 7.43 8.76 -25.26
N ASP A 194 7.71 8.25 -26.47
CA ASP A 194 6.73 7.84 -27.47
C ASP A 194 6.63 6.31 -27.59
N GLY A 195 7.19 5.61 -26.61
CA GLY A 195 7.27 4.16 -26.58
C GLY A 195 5.95 3.48 -26.26
N VAL A 196 5.95 2.17 -26.47
CA VAL A 196 4.84 1.30 -26.09
C VAL A 196 5.38 0.18 -25.21
N THR A 197 4.72 0.00 -24.08
CA THR A 197 4.92 -1.15 -23.19
C THR A 197 3.69 -2.01 -23.22
N GLN A 198 3.82 -3.26 -23.68
CA GLN A 198 2.70 -4.18 -23.75
C GLN A 198 3.03 -5.52 -23.11
N LEU A 199 2.11 -5.99 -22.27
CA LEU A 199 2.12 -7.34 -21.71
C LEU A 199 0.82 -8.02 -22.11
N VAL A 200 0.93 -9.12 -22.85
CA VAL A 200 -0.20 -9.85 -23.41
C VAL A 200 -0.11 -11.31 -23.03
N ALA A 201 -1.11 -11.82 -22.33
CA ALA A 201 -1.28 -13.22 -22.01
C ALA A 201 -2.45 -13.80 -22.82
N GLY A 202 -2.26 -14.96 -23.43
CA GLY A 202 -3.35 -15.69 -24.12
C GLY A 202 -4.40 -16.22 -23.14
N ASN A 203 -4.03 -16.43 -21.85
CA ASN A 203 -4.91 -16.85 -20.77
C ASN A 203 -4.86 -15.80 -19.63
N ASN A 204 -4.05 -15.96 -18.60
CA ASN A 204 -4.05 -15.04 -17.45
C ASN A 204 -2.81 -14.15 -17.41
N LEU A 205 -3.01 -12.90 -17.00
CA LEU A 205 -1.94 -11.96 -16.68
C LEU A 205 -1.96 -11.65 -15.20
N THR A 206 -0.88 -11.98 -14.48
CA THR A 206 -0.78 -11.74 -13.04
C THR A 206 0.40 -10.83 -12.70
N LEU A 207 0.12 -9.72 -12.04
CA LEU A 207 1.10 -8.86 -11.38
C LEU A 207 1.04 -9.11 -9.87
N GLY A 208 1.89 -10.01 -9.39
CA GLY A 208 1.93 -10.45 -7.99
C GLY A 208 2.98 -9.71 -7.15
N ALA A 209 2.86 -9.84 -5.86
CA ALA A 209 3.80 -9.35 -4.87
C ALA A 209 4.55 -10.50 -4.20
N GLN A 210 5.80 -10.26 -3.80
CA GLN A 210 6.62 -11.20 -3.04
C GLN A 210 6.58 -10.80 -1.57
N THR A 211 6.21 -11.73 -0.71
CA THR A 211 6.22 -11.53 0.74
C THR A 211 7.65 -11.55 1.28
N LEU A 212 7.99 -10.54 2.07
CA LEU A 212 9.25 -10.39 2.80
C LEU A 212 8.93 -10.40 4.28
N THR A 213 9.77 -11.07 5.07
CA THR A 213 9.55 -11.19 6.52
C THR A 213 10.81 -10.81 7.28
N HIS A 214 10.61 -10.13 8.40
CA HIS A 214 11.68 -9.88 9.36
C HIS A 214 11.19 -10.22 10.76
N SER A 215 11.93 -11.03 11.51
CA SER A 215 11.57 -11.33 12.88
C SER A 215 12.79 -11.30 13.80
N THR A 216 12.57 -10.84 15.03
CA THR A 216 13.58 -10.87 16.08
C THR A 216 12.98 -11.45 17.36
N ASP A 217 13.75 -12.25 18.06
CA ASP A 217 13.41 -12.78 19.38
C ASP A 217 14.62 -12.63 20.32
N ILE A 218 14.45 -11.79 21.34
CA ILE A 218 15.42 -11.58 22.42
C ILE A 218 14.78 -12.11 23.69
N THR A 219 15.06 -13.36 24.04
CA THR A 219 14.45 -14.03 25.19
C THR A 219 15.52 -14.33 26.25
N ALA A 220 15.42 -13.63 27.39
CA ALA A 220 16.22 -13.93 28.57
C ALA A 220 15.63 -15.11 29.38
N ASN A 221 14.30 -15.14 29.48
CA ASN A 221 13.48 -16.20 30.08
C ASN A 221 12.01 -15.96 29.76
N ASP A 222 11.10 -16.86 30.15
CA ASP A 222 9.66 -16.79 29.85
C ASP A 222 8.95 -15.53 30.35
N ARG A 223 9.57 -14.74 31.21
CA ARG A 223 9.02 -13.49 31.78
C ARG A 223 9.72 -12.23 31.30
N ASN A 224 10.85 -12.38 30.59
CA ASN A 224 11.66 -11.26 30.13
C ASN A 224 12.09 -11.55 28.69
N PHE A 225 11.36 -10.99 27.76
CA PHE A 225 11.61 -11.15 26.34
C PHE A 225 11.12 -9.91 25.57
N GLN A 226 11.63 -9.76 24.38
CA GLN A 226 11.13 -8.84 23.35
C GLN A 226 11.16 -9.55 22.01
N ARG A 227 10.03 -9.61 21.36
CA ARG A 227 9.82 -10.21 20.04
C ARG A 227 9.21 -9.21 19.10
N SER A 228 9.64 -9.21 17.87
CA SER A 228 8.99 -8.45 16.80
C SER A 228 8.95 -9.28 15.54
N SER A 229 7.91 -9.07 14.76
CA SER A 229 7.74 -9.64 13.44
C SER A 229 7.19 -8.59 12.50
N GLU A 230 7.77 -8.51 11.32
CA GLU A 230 7.34 -7.63 10.26
C GLU A 230 7.17 -8.46 8.99
N THR A 231 6.02 -8.29 8.34
CA THR A 231 5.72 -8.85 7.02
C THR A 231 5.45 -7.69 6.08
N THR A 232 6.22 -7.58 5.01
CA THR A 232 6.07 -6.56 3.98
C THR A 232 5.98 -7.20 2.60
N HIS A 233 5.51 -6.45 1.61
CA HIS A 233 5.33 -6.94 0.26
C HIS A 233 6.16 -6.12 -0.74
N ALA A 234 7.07 -6.80 -1.45
CA ALA A 234 7.69 -6.26 -2.65
C ALA A 234 6.73 -6.46 -3.82
N VAL A 235 6.30 -5.37 -4.43
CA VAL A 235 5.26 -5.38 -5.46
C VAL A 235 5.84 -5.38 -6.87
N SER A 236 5.08 -5.89 -7.83
CA SER A 236 5.42 -5.76 -9.25
C SER A 236 5.13 -4.35 -9.75
N SER A 237 6.02 -3.81 -10.58
CA SER A 237 5.92 -2.47 -11.17
C SER A 237 6.04 -2.54 -12.68
N VAL A 238 5.10 -1.87 -13.38
CA VAL A 238 5.13 -1.68 -14.84
C VAL A 238 5.07 -0.18 -15.11
N GLN A 239 6.18 0.37 -15.63
CA GLN A 239 6.30 1.81 -15.87
C GLN A 239 6.71 2.06 -17.32
N GLY A 240 5.89 2.79 -18.07
CA GLY A 240 6.21 3.24 -19.43
C GLY A 240 6.15 4.76 -19.52
N ALA A 241 7.19 5.41 -20.06
CA ALA A 241 7.13 6.84 -20.33
C ALA A 241 6.14 7.19 -21.47
N GLY A 242 5.80 6.24 -22.33
CA GLY A 242 4.75 6.31 -23.35
C GLY A 242 3.45 5.63 -22.92
N ASN A 243 2.85 4.86 -23.85
CA ASN A 243 1.64 4.10 -23.57
C ASN A 243 1.93 2.75 -22.91
N VAL A 244 1.04 2.32 -22.01
CA VAL A 244 1.10 1.00 -21.36
C VAL A 244 -0.19 0.24 -21.64
N VAL A 245 -0.05 -1.02 -22.08
CA VAL A 245 -1.17 -1.93 -22.36
C VAL A 245 -0.93 -3.25 -21.62
N LEU A 246 -1.88 -3.64 -20.79
CA LEU A 246 -1.93 -4.95 -20.13
C LEU A 246 -3.16 -5.70 -20.63
N ALA A 247 -2.98 -6.88 -21.24
CA ALA A 247 -4.08 -7.63 -21.82
C ALA A 247 -4.01 -9.11 -21.42
N ALA A 248 -5.14 -9.67 -21.01
CA ALA A 248 -5.33 -11.08 -20.72
C ALA A 248 -6.48 -11.64 -21.55
N GLY A 249 -6.30 -12.83 -22.12
CA GLY A 249 -7.37 -13.54 -22.81
C GLY A 249 -8.48 -14.00 -21.86
N ASN A 250 -8.15 -14.23 -20.58
CA ASN A 250 -9.06 -14.62 -19.51
C ASN A 250 -8.98 -13.58 -18.37
N ASP A 251 -8.20 -13.80 -17.33
CA ASP A 251 -8.18 -12.95 -16.14
C ASP A 251 -6.93 -12.07 -16.05
N LEU A 252 -7.13 -10.82 -15.62
CA LEU A 252 -6.07 -9.90 -15.21
C LEU A 252 -6.11 -9.71 -13.70
N THR A 253 -5.07 -10.16 -12.99
CA THR A 253 -4.97 -10.01 -11.53
C THR A 253 -3.82 -9.09 -11.15
N LEU A 254 -4.11 -8.10 -10.30
CA LEU A 254 -3.17 -7.12 -9.78
C LEU A 254 -3.14 -7.22 -8.25
N THR A 255 -2.00 -7.58 -7.67
CA THR A 255 -1.84 -7.61 -6.19
C THR A 255 -0.92 -6.48 -5.77
N ALA A 256 -1.48 -5.41 -5.21
CA ALA A 256 -0.76 -4.21 -4.80
C ALA A 256 0.18 -3.64 -5.89
N ALA A 257 -0.13 -3.89 -7.16
CA ALA A 257 0.72 -3.59 -8.28
C ALA A 257 0.81 -2.07 -8.55
N GLN A 258 1.96 -1.64 -9.09
CA GLN A 258 2.16 -0.26 -9.53
C GLN A 258 2.25 -0.22 -11.05
N VAL A 259 1.28 0.40 -11.71
CA VAL A 259 1.24 0.55 -13.16
C VAL A 259 1.16 2.02 -13.52
N GLY A 260 2.16 2.50 -14.23
CA GLY A 260 2.27 3.90 -14.65
C GLY A 260 2.52 4.06 -16.14
N ALA A 261 1.81 4.98 -16.78
CA ALA A 261 2.01 5.38 -18.15
C ALA A 261 2.23 6.89 -18.24
N GLY A 262 3.26 7.34 -18.92
CA GLY A 262 3.45 8.77 -19.20
C GLY A 262 2.40 9.33 -20.16
N LYS A 263 1.75 8.46 -20.93
CA LYS A 263 0.61 8.76 -21.79
C LYS A 263 -0.61 7.95 -21.37
N GLY A 264 -1.18 7.14 -22.25
CA GLY A 264 -2.38 6.35 -22.00
C GLY A 264 -2.09 5.01 -21.34
N LEU A 265 -2.99 4.57 -20.46
CA LEU A 265 -2.99 3.27 -19.80
C LEU A 265 -4.24 2.48 -20.19
N ALA A 266 -4.06 1.25 -20.68
CA ALA A 266 -5.15 0.35 -21.00
C ALA A 266 -4.96 -1.01 -20.31
N LEU A 267 -5.98 -1.47 -19.60
CA LEU A 267 -6.08 -2.80 -19.00
C LEU A 267 -7.28 -3.52 -19.62
N GLN A 268 -7.08 -4.71 -20.13
CA GLN A 268 -8.14 -5.50 -20.76
C GLN A 268 -8.10 -6.96 -20.28
N ALA A 269 -9.25 -7.52 -19.99
CA ALA A 269 -9.42 -8.94 -19.71
C ALA A 269 -10.60 -9.50 -20.49
N GLY A 270 -10.43 -10.70 -21.03
CA GLY A 270 -11.52 -11.40 -21.72
C GLY A 270 -12.63 -11.83 -20.74
N ARG A 271 -12.29 -12.06 -19.45
CA ARG A 271 -13.22 -12.35 -18.37
C ARG A 271 -13.12 -11.29 -17.28
N ASP A 272 -12.29 -11.48 -16.27
CA ASP A 272 -12.31 -10.65 -15.07
C ASP A 272 -11.05 -9.79 -14.91
N ILE A 273 -11.22 -8.57 -14.40
CA ILE A 273 -10.12 -7.78 -13.85
C ILE A 273 -10.27 -7.74 -12.34
N ASN A 274 -9.25 -8.25 -11.63
CA ASN A 274 -9.23 -8.31 -10.18
C ASN A 274 -8.04 -7.54 -9.62
N SER A 275 -8.30 -6.45 -8.91
CA SER A 275 -7.31 -5.72 -8.14
C SER A 275 -7.50 -6.01 -6.66
N VAL A 276 -6.49 -6.62 -6.04
CA VAL A 276 -6.46 -6.97 -4.62
C VAL A 276 -5.35 -6.21 -3.92
N ALA A 277 -5.60 -5.80 -2.69
CA ALA A 277 -4.58 -5.23 -1.84
C ALA A 277 -3.68 -6.31 -1.23
N ALA A 278 -2.44 -5.96 -0.91
CA ALA A 278 -1.60 -6.70 0.01
C ALA A 278 -1.63 -6.02 1.39
N VAL A 279 -1.46 -6.78 2.46
CA VAL A 279 -1.46 -6.23 3.82
C VAL A 279 -0.09 -6.44 4.43
N ASP A 280 0.64 -5.34 4.68
CA ASP A 280 1.86 -5.34 5.45
C ASP A 280 1.50 -5.41 6.94
N ILE A 281 2.19 -6.25 7.73
CA ILE A 281 1.87 -6.50 9.13
C ILE A 281 3.12 -6.26 9.97
N SER A 282 3.01 -5.44 11.01
CA SER A 282 4.04 -5.27 12.03
C SER A 282 3.48 -5.71 13.38
N SER A 283 4.16 -6.63 14.04
CA SER A 283 3.76 -7.08 15.37
C SER A 283 4.90 -7.04 16.37
N SER A 284 4.59 -6.71 17.61
CA SER A 284 5.53 -6.74 18.70
C SER A 284 4.93 -7.40 19.93
N ASP A 285 5.74 -8.15 20.66
CA ASP A 285 5.39 -8.79 21.93
C ASP A 285 6.54 -8.62 22.92
N ARG A 286 6.26 -8.01 24.05
CA ARG A 286 7.27 -7.71 25.06
C ARG A 286 6.79 -8.04 26.46
N SER A 287 7.61 -8.74 27.21
CA SER A 287 7.40 -8.96 28.63
C SER A 287 8.64 -8.58 29.43
N SER A 288 8.43 -7.91 30.56
CA SER A 288 9.50 -7.54 31.48
C SER A 288 8.98 -7.62 32.91
N VAL A 289 9.56 -8.49 33.70
CA VAL A 289 9.16 -8.72 35.09
C VAL A 289 10.35 -8.54 36.02
N THR A 290 10.20 -7.57 36.92
CA THR A 290 11.12 -7.31 38.02
C THR A 290 10.41 -7.48 39.36
N ARG A 291 11.13 -7.31 40.48
CA ARG A 291 10.53 -7.42 41.82
C ARG A 291 9.41 -6.41 42.10
N SER A 292 9.45 -5.25 41.46
CA SER A 292 8.54 -4.12 41.71
C SER A 292 7.73 -3.67 40.51
N HIS A 293 8.00 -4.22 39.36
CA HIS A 293 7.36 -3.84 38.09
C HIS A 293 7.19 -5.06 37.19
N SER A 294 6.02 -5.21 36.61
CA SER A 294 5.78 -6.10 35.48
C SER A 294 5.11 -5.34 34.35
N LEU A 295 5.52 -5.65 33.15
CA LEU A 295 4.96 -5.15 31.90
C LEU A 295 4.82 -6.34 30.96
N ALA A 296 3.64 -6.50 30.38
CA ALA A 296 3.41 -7.26 29.17
C ALA A 296 2.74 -6.34 28.16
N ALA A 297 3.23 -6.31 26.94
CA ALA A 297 2.66 -5.47 25.89
C ALA A 297 2.76 -6.21 24.57
N SER A 298 1.65 -6.26 23.84
CA SER A 298 1.58 -6.76 22.47
C SER A 298 0.90 -5.74 21.57
N SER A 299 1.36 -5.64 20.34
CA SER A 299 0.69 -4.87 19.31
C SER A 299 0.77 -5.59 17.96
N THR A 300 -0.24 -5.36 17.15
CA THR A 300 -0.27 -5.74 15.74
C THR A 300 -0.82 -4.56 14.96
N ASP A 301 -0.04 -4.09 13.98
CA ASP A 301 -0.39 -2.99 13.10
C ASP A 301 -0.39 -3.50 11.66
N GLU A 302 -1.49 -3.33 10.96
CA GLU A 302 -1.63 -3.63 9.55
C GLU A 302 -1.57 -2.35 8.71
N THR A 303 -1.03 -2.47 7.50
CA THR A 303 -1.05 -1.40 6.49
C THR A 303 -1.46 -1.99 5.15
N VAL A 304 -2.58 -1.55 4.64
CA VAL A 304 -3.12 -1.97 3.34
C VAL A 304 -2.34 -1.29 2.21
N ARG A 305 -1.72 -2.10 1.36
CA ARG A 305 -1.12 -1.66 0.11
C ARG A 305 -2.08 -1.95 -1.03
N GLY A 306 -2.75 -0.92 -1.52
CA GLY A 306 -3.59 -1.00 -2.70
C GLY A 306 -2.80 -0.95 -4.01
N THR A 307 -3.43 -1.37 -5.09
CA THR A 307 -2.93 -1.19 -6.45
C THR A 307 -2.98 0.28 -6.85
N GLN A 308 -1.96 0.75 -7.57
CA GLN A 308 -1.85 2.11 -8.08
C GLN A 308 -1.79 2.09 -9.60
N LEU A 309 -2.76 2.73 -10.26
CA LEU A 309 -2.85 2.90 -11.70
C LEU A 309 -2.76 4.37 -12.05
N GLY A 310 -1.72 4.79 -12.74
CA GLY A 310 -1.48 6.19 -13.09
C GLY A 310 -1.27 6.39 -14.59
N ALA A 311 -1.80 7.47 -15.15
CA ALA A 311 -1.52 7.85 -16.52
C ALA A 311 -1.40 9.38 -16.69
N GLY A 312 -0.59 9.79 -17.67
CA GLY A 312 -0.51 11.18 -18.09
C GLY A 312 -1.78 11.64 -18.81
N THR A 313 -2.43 10.71 -19.55
CA THR A 313 -3.70 10.96 -20.25
C THR A 313 -4.76 9.92 -19.85
N ASN A 314 -5.48 9.33 -20.79
CA ASN A 314 -6.62 8.46 -20.50
C ASN A 314 -6.22 7.14 -19.83
N ILE A 315 -7.08 6.66 -18.93
CA ILE A 315 -7.05 5.33 -18.34
C ILE A 315 -8.30 4.56 -18.75
N VAL A 316 -8.13 3.35 -19.28
CA VAL A 316 -9.24 2.48 -19.69
C VAL A 316 -9.05 1.11 -19.04
N LEU A 317 -10.05 0.65 -18.29
CA LEU A 317 -10.15 -0.72 -17.80
C LEU A 317 -11.39 -1.38 -18.42
N GLN A 318 -11.21 -2.52 -19.07
CA GLN A 318 -12.29 -3.25 -19.73
C GLN A 318 -12.25 -4.73 -19.35
N ALA A 319 -13.25 -5.20 -18.64
CA ALA A 319 -13.47 -6.61 -18.32
C ALA A 319 -14.62 -7.16 -19.17
N GLY A 320 -14.45 -8.38 -19.70
CA GLY A 320 -15.52 -9.06 -20.42
C GLY A 320 -16.66 -9.51 -19.52
N HIS A 321 -16.39 -9.74 -18.23
CA HIS A 321 -17.36 -10.16 -17.22
C HIS A 321 -17.29 -9.22 -16.01
N ASP A 322 -16.46 -9.45 -14.99
CA ASP A 322 -16.44 -8.67 -13.75
C ASP A 322 -15.19 -7.78 -13.62
N LEU A 323 -15.38 -6.60 -13.02
CA LEU A 323 -14.31 -5.69 -12.62
C LEU A 323 -14.37 -5.45 -11.11
N THR A 324 -13.41 -6.00 -10.37
CA THR A 324 -13.30 -5.81 -8.91
C THR A 324 -12.05 -5.02 -8.57
N LEU A 325 -12.22 -3.89 -7.88
CA LEU A 325 -11.15 -3.01 -7.44
C LEU A 325 -11.22 -2.84 -5.91
N ALA A 326 -10.30 -3.49 -5.18
CA ALA A 326 -10.21 -3.37 -3.73
C ALA A 326 -9.05 -2.42 -3.37
N SER A 327 -9.34 -1.35 -2.65
CA SER A 327 -8.38 -0.32 -2.20
C SER A 327 -7.46 0.16 -3.34
N THR A 328 -8.02 0.38 -4.51
CA THR A 328 -7.28 0.72 -5.73
C THR A 328 -7.32 2.23 -5.99
N ALA A 329 -6.15 2.82 -6.20
CA ALA A 329 -6.02 4.22 -6.61
C ALA A 329 -5.83 4.32 -8.13
N ILE A 330 -6.71 5.04 -8.81
CA ILE A 330 -6.65 5.31 -10.25
C ILE A 330 -6.58 6.82 -10.45
N ALA A 331 -5.49 7.31 -11.05
CA ALA A 331 -5.29 8.74 -11.25
C ALA A 331 -4.82 9.05 -12.67
N SER A 332 -5.60 9.86 -13.37
CA SER A 332 -5.23 10.46 -14.65
C SER A 332 -4.85 11.93 -14.47
N GLN A 333 -3.72 12.37 -15.04
CA GLN A 333 -3.28 13.77 -14.90
C GLN A 333 -4.12 14.72 -15.74
N SER A 334 -4.35 14.41 -17.01
CA SER A 334 -5.01 15.29 -17.97
C SER A 334 -6.02 14.57 -18.88
N GLY A 335 -6.44 13.37 -18.53
CA GLY A 335 -7.37 12.58 -19.33
C GLY A 335 -8.51 11.99 -18.51
N GLY A 336 -9.43 11.32 -19.21
CA GLY A 336 -10.55 10.64 -18.61
C GLY A 336 -10.19 9.24 -18.08
N ILE A 337 -11.00 8.76 -17.16
CA ILE A 337 -11.00 7.38 -16.66
C ILE A 337 -12.26 6.70 -17.18
N ALA A 338 -12.10 5.55 -17.84
CA ALA A 338 -13.20 4.73 -18.31
C ALA A 338 -13.10 3.32 -17.73
N LEU A 339 -14.09 2.90 -16.97
CA LEU A 339 -14.24 1.54 -16.45
C LEU A 339 -15.44 0.89 -17.11
N ALA A 340 -15.27 -0.30 -17.67
CA ALA A 340 -16.36 -1.05 -18.28
C ALA A 340 -16.27 -2.53 -17.89
N ALA A 341 -17.40 -3.13 -17.53
CA ALA A 341 -17.54 -4.57 -17.31
C ALA A 341 -18.78 -5.10 -18.01
N GLY A 342 -18.69 -6.31 -18.56
CA GLY A 342 -19.84 -6.98 -19.19
C GLY A 342 -20.93 -7.38 -18.19
N ASN A 343 -20.56 -7.60 -16.90
CA ASN A 343 -21.45 -7.93 -15.80
C ASN A 343 -21.29 -6.90 -14.66
N ASP A 344 -20.57 -7.19 -13.61
CA ASP A 344 -20.54 -6.36 -12.41
C ASP A 344 -19.26 -5.51 -12.29
N ILE A 345 -19.41 -4.32 -11.70
CA ILE A 345 -18.30 -3.49 -11.23
C ILE A 345 -18.41 -3.33 -9.72
N GLN A 346 -17.33 -3.65 -9.01
CA GLN A 346 -17.24 -3.53 -7.56
C GLN A 346 -16.03 -2.68 -7.17
N LEU A 347 -16.25 -1.55 -6.50
CA LEU A 347 -15.25 -0.72 -5.86
C LEU A 347 -15.32 -0.97 -4.36
N LEU A 348 -14.39 -1.76 -3.82
CA LEU A 348 -14.43 -2.27 -2.46
C LEU A 348 -13.40 -1.60 -1.57
N ALA A 349 -13.67 -1.60 -0.26
CA ALA A 349 -12.71 -1.27 0.77
C ALA A 349 -12.02 -2.53 1.32
N THR A 350 -10.78 -2.39 1.77
CA THR A 350 -10.05 -3.40 2.56
C THR A 350 -9.87 -2.88 3.98
N GLN A 351 -9.92 -3.74 4.98
CA GLN A 351 -9.74 -3.35 6.39
C GLN A 351 -8.25 -3.39 6.78
N GLU A 352 -7.81 -2.38 7.54
CA GLU A 352 -6.57 -2.37 8.32
C GLU A 352 -6.90 -2.62 9.78
N GLN A 353 -6.19 -3.55 10.43
CA GLN A 353 -6.35 -3.83 11.84
C GLN A 353 -5.20 -3.23 12.64
N HIS A 354 -5.53 -2.55 13.75
CA HIS A 354 -4.56 -2.01 14.67
C HIS A 354 -4.95 -2.44 16.09
N ASP A 355 -4.21 -3.39 16.62
CA ASP A 355 -4.47 -3.99 17.92
C ASP A 355 -3.33 -3.68 18.89
N ALA A 356 -3.65 -3.27 20.10
CA ALA A 356 -2.67 -3.08 21.15
C ALA A 356 -3.22 -3.51 22.51
N VAL A 357 -2.42 -4.28 23.25
CA VAL A 357 -2.74 -4.68 24.62
C VAL A 357 -1.54 -4.37 25.51
N VAL A 358 -1.76 -3.69 26.63
CA VAL A 358 -0.71 -3.35 27.59
C VAL A 358 -1.15 -3.66 29.01
N ASP A 359 -0.51 -4.66 29.58
CA ASP A 359 -0.64 -5.02 31.00
C ASP A 359 0.52 -4.46 31.81
N GLN A 360 0.25 -3.66 32.79
CA GLN A 360 1.28 -3.12 33.65
C GLN A 360 0.93 -3.28 35.13
N GLN A 361 1.91 -3.71 35.93
CA GLN A 361 1.78 -3.70 37.38
C GLN A 361 3.02 -3.03 38.02
N THR A 362 2.76 -2.06 38.83
CA THR A 362 3.81 -1.40 39.63
C THR A 362 3.52 -1.57 41.12
N ARG A 363 4.53 -2.06 41.87
CA ARG A 363 4.45 -2.26 43.29
C ARG A 363 5.48 -1.41 44.02
N ARG A 364 5.01 -0.54 44.87
CA ARG A 364 5.86 0.26 45.79
C ARG A 364 5.61 -0.18 47.21
N LYS A 365 6.67 -0.47 47.97
CA LYS A 365 6.61 -0.82 49.37
C LYS A 365 7.44 0.18 50.18
N SER A 366 6.89 0.63 51.32
CA SER A 366 7.60 1.37 52.39
C SER A 366 7.52 0.56 53.66
N ALA A 367 8.15 1.03 54.74
CA ALA A 367 8.13 0.36 56.05
C ALA A 367 6.73 0.14 56.60
N LEU A 368 5.79 1.07 56.33
CA LEU A 368 4.44 1.10 56.96
C LEU A 368 3.29 0.96 55.93
N SER A 369 3.60 0.95 54.63
CA SER A 369 2.55 0.89 53.59
C SER A 369 3.02 0.22 52.33
N SER A 370 2.07 -0.26 51.54
CA SER A 370 2.32 -0.70 50.17
C SER A 370 1.25 -0.12 49.23
N LYS A 371 1.68 0.16 47.97
CA LYS A 371 0.79 0.55 46.88
C LYS A 371 1.09 -0.34 45.69
N THR A 372 0.06 -1.04 45.18
CA THR A 372 0.10 -1.76 43.90
C THR A 372 -0.86 -1.06 42.96
N VAL A 373 -0.38 -0.74 41.78
CA VAL A 373 -1.19 -0.24 40.65
C VAL A 373 -1.10 -1.28 39.55
N THR A 374 -2.23 -1.76 39.10
CA THR A 374 -2.37 -2.63 37.94
C THR A 374 -3.18 -1.88 36.91
N THR A 375 -2.70 -1.83 35.67
CA THR A 375 -3.44 -1.32 34.51
C THR A 375 -3.51 -2.40 33.46
N HIS A 376 -4.62 -2.46 32.77
CA HIS A 376 -4.84 -3.21 31.55
C HIS A 376 -5.47 -2.24 30.56
N ASP A 377 -4.74 -1.98 29.48
CA ASP A 377 -5.15 -1.09 28.41
C ASP A 377 -5.23 -1.91 27.14
N GLU A 378 -6.36 -1.90 26.45
CA GLU A 378 -6.62 -2.65 25.22
C GLU A 378 -7.25 -1.71 24.19
N SER A 379 -6.80 -1.78 22.95
CA SER A 379 -7.32 -1.04 21.80
C SER A 379 -7.41 -1.93 20.60
N HIS A 380 -8.55 -1.90 19.91
CA HIS A 380 -8.80 -2.59 18.66
C HIS A 380 -9.42 -1.61 17.67
N ASP A 381 -8.71 -1.33 16.60
CA ASP A 381 -9.15 -0.47 15.51
C ASP A 381 -9.23 -1.27 14.20
N SER A 382 -10.34 -1.15 13.49
CA SER A 382 -10.48 -1.64 12.13
C SER A 382 -10.83 -0.47 11.21
N LEU A 383 -9.89 -0.09 10.34
CA LEU A 383 -10.01 1.06 9.47
C LEU A 383 -10.24 0.65 8.02
N ALA A 384 -11.26 1.20 7.38
CA ALA A 384 -11.54 0.94 5.98
C ALA A 384 -10.63 1.76 5.06
N VAL A 385 -9.84 1.11 4.21
CA VAL A 385 -9.06 1.70 3.13
C VAL A 385 -9.83 1.55 1.83
N THR A 386 -10.30 2.66 1.27
CA THR A 386 -11.22 2.69 0.14
C THR A 386 -10.52 2.90 -1.19
N SER A 387 -11.21 2.62 -2.30
CA SER A 387 -10.73 2.90 -3.64
C SER A 387 -10.92 4.38 -4.01
N SER A 388 -10.05 4.91 -4.89
CA SER A 388 -10.11 6.30 -5.36
C SER A 388 -9.90 6.40 -6.86
N LEU A 389 -10.73 7.20 -7.53
CA LEU A 389 -10.67 7.50 -8.97
C LEU A 389 -10.65 9.02 -9.16
N SER A 390 -9.60 9.54 -9.82
CA SER A 390 -9.46 10.98 -10.08
C SER A 390 -8.99 11.24 -11.51
N GLY A 391 -9.80 11.94 -12.30
CA GLY A 391 -9.53 12.22 -13.72
C GLY A 391 -10.15 13.51 -14.20
N GLU A 392 -9.91 13.86 -15.48
CA GLU A 392 -10.60 14.96 -16.14
C GLU A 392 -12.10 14.65 -16.24
N SER A 393 -12.43 13.44 -16.66
CA SER A 393 -13.78 12.89 -16.61
C SER A 393 -13.72 11.46 -16.07
N VAL A 394 -14.82 10.97 -15.48
CA VAL A 394 -14.92 9.59 -15.01
C VAL A 394 -16.18 8.95 -15.55
N HIS A 395 -16.02 7.85 -16.27
CA HIS A 395 -17.13 7.09 -16.84
C HIS A 395 -17.04 5.64 -16.37
N ILE A 396 -18.04 5.17 -15.63
CA ILE A 396 -18.11 3.79 -15.12
C ILE A 396 -19.41 3.16 -15.65
N ALA A 397 -19.28 2.02 -16.34
CA ALA A 397 -20.42 1.33 -16.96
C ALA A 397 -20.37 -0.18 -16.65
N ALA A 398 -21.28 -0.67 -15.83
CA ALA A 398 -21.50 -2.09 -15.56
C ALA A 398 -22.67 -2.61 -16.40
N GLY A 399 -22.52 -3.80 -16.99
CA GLY A 399 -23.61 -4.46 -17.73
C GLY A 399 -24.75 -4.91 -16.83
N ASN A 400 -24.48 -5.22 -15.55
CA ASN A 400 -25.46 -5.61 -14.54
C ASN A 400 -25.38 -4.67 -13.33
N ASP A 401 -24.65 -4.98 -12.29
CA ASP A 401 -24.62 -4.21 -11.05
C ASP A 401 -23.35 -3.37 -10.90
N LEU A 402 -23.49 -2.15 -10.39
CA LEU A 402 -22.39 -1.28 -9.96
C LEU A 402 -22.49 -1.05 -8.46
N ARG A 403 -21.49 -1.50 -7.71
CA ARG A 403 -21.38 -1.31 -6.27
C ARG A 403 -20.14 -0.50 -5.91
N SER A 404 -20.33 0.56 -5.15
CA SER A 404 -19.26 1.41 -4.62
C SER A 404 -19.34 1.44 -3.09
N GLN A 405 -18.31 0.94 -2.42
CA GLN A 405 -18.20 0.90 -0.97
C GLN A 405 -17.16 1.91 -0.49
N GLY A 406 -17.61 3.08 -0.06
CA GLY A 406 -16.77 4.15 0.45
C GLY A 406 -15.82 4.77 -0.58
N ALA A 407 -15.96 4.46 -1.88
CA ALA A 407 -15.01 4.92 -2.88
C ALA A 407 -15.16 6.43 -3.18
N GLN A 408 -14.02 7.06 -3.51
CA GLN A 408 -13.96 8.46 -3.91
C GLN A 408 -13.81 8.54 -5.43
N ILE A 409 -14.81 9.09 -6.12
CA ILE A 409 -14.88 9.19 -7.58
C ILE A 409 -15.01 10.66 -7.94
N VAL A 410 -13.96 11.25 -8.54
CA VAL A 410 -13.88 12.69 -8.80
C VAL A 410 -13.47 12.96 -10.23
N GLY A 411 -14.26 13.78 -10.91
CA GLY A 411 -13.92 14.39 -12.20
C GLY A 411 -13.72 15.91 -12.08
N THR A 412 -12.85 16.51 -12.90
CA THR A 412 -12.91 17.95 -13.15
C THR A 412 -14.14 18.27 -13.98
N GLY A 413 -14.36 17.55 -15.08
CA GLY A 413 -15.53 17.56 -15.93
C GLY A 413 -16.56 16.49 -15.54
N ASP A 414 -17.28 15.96 -16.51
CA ASP A 414 -18.42 15.07 -16.26
C ASP A 414 -18.05 13.75 -15.59
N VAL A 415 -18.90 13.33 -14.65
CA VAL A 415 -18.83 12.01 -13.98
C VAL A 415 -20.11 11.24 -14.29
N VAL A 416 -19.96 10.04 -14.86
CA VAL A 416 -21.08 9.19 -15.26
C VAL A 416 -20.91 7.81 -14.64
N LEU A 417 -21.89 7.39 -13.86
CA LEU A 417 -22.01 6.03 -13.34
C LEU A 417 -23.27 5.38 -13.91
N ALA A 418 -23.11 4.27 -14.61
CA ALA A 418 -24.21 3.54 -15.24
C ALA A 418 -24.17 2.06 -14.86
N ALA A 419 -25.32 1.50 -14.51
CA ALA A 419 -25.53 0.08 -14.25
C ALA A 419 -26.74 -0.42 -15.06
N GLY A 420 -26.59 -1.57 -15.71
CA GLY A 420 -27.69 -2.20 -16.43
C GLY A 420 -28.85 -2.62 -15.51
N ASN A 421 -28.58 -2.93 -14.24
CA ASN A 421 -29.55 -3.33 -13.23
C ASN A 421 -29.47 -2.39 -12.01
N ASN A 422 -28.64 -2.64 -11.00
CA ASN A 422 -28.61 -1.82 -9.78
C ASN A 422 -27.33 -0.98 -9.69
N LEU A 423 -27.47 0.26 -9.21
CA LEU A 423 -26.34 1.12 -8.81
C LEU A 423 -26.45 1.37 -7.31
N THR A 424 -25.42 0.92 -6.57
CA THR A 424 -25.36 1.05 -5.12
C THR A 424 -24.13 1.87 -4.71
N LEU A 425 -24.37 3.00 -4.06
CA LEU A 425 -23.36 3.78 -3.35
C LEU A 425 -23.58 3.54 -1.86
N GLU A 426 -22.62 2.93 -1.20
CA GLU A 426 -22.72 2.59 0.21
C GLU A 426 -21.47 2.99 0.99
N THR A 427 -21.56 2.90 2.31
CA THR A 427 -20.46 3.22 3.21
C THR A 427 -19.51 2.05 3.41
N ALA A 428 -18.23 2.35 3.61
CA ALA A 428 -17.27 1.46 4.24
C ALA A 428 -17.27 1.71 5.76
N GLN A 429 -17.30 0.65 6.55
CA GLN A 429 -17.37 0.73 7.99
C GLN A 429 -15.98 0.65 8.61
N SER A 430 -15.71 1.50 9.61
CA SER A 430 -14.56 1.42 10.50
C SER A 430 -15.04 1.27 11.93
N THR A 431 -14.32 0.48 12.73
CA THR A 431 -14.66 0.24 14.14
C THR A 431 -13.49 0.63 15.04
N HIS A 432 -13.81 1.16 16.20
CA HIS A 432 -12.88 1.49 17.26
C HIS A 432 -13.39 0.90 18.58
N SER A 433 -12.53 0.23 19.31
CA SER A 433 -12.84 -0.29 20.64
C SER A 433 -11.65 -0.08 21.56
N GLU A 434 -11.90 0.50 22.71
CA GLU A 434 -10.89 0.81 23.71
C GLU A 434 -11.36 0.38 25.10
N SER A 435 -10.51 -0.30 25.86
CA SER A 435 -10.78 -0.67 27.27
C SER A 435 -9.61 -0.26 28.15
N HIS A 436 -9.90 0.48 29.21
CA HIS A 436 -8.94 0.96 30.17
C HIS A 436 -9.32 0.52 31.59
N ASP A 437 -8.64 -0.50 32.10
CA ASP A 437 -8.80 -0.99 33.45
C ASP A 437 -7.67 -0.52 34.34
N LYS A 438 -7.99 0.11 35.47
CA LYS A 438 -7.02 0.52 36.47
C LYS A 438 -7.43 0.12 37.87
N GLN A 439 -6.61 -0.71 38.48
CA GLN A 439 -6.80 -1.07 39.90
C GLN A 439 -5.65 -0.53 40.75
N THR A 440 -6.01 0.22 41.78
CA THR A 440 -5.05 0.68 42.79
C THR A 440 -5.37 0.02 44.12
N VAL A 441 -4.46 -0.76 44.64
CA VAL A 441 -4.55 -1.36 45.99
C VAL A 441 -3.50 -0.70 46.89
N LYS A 442 -3.97 -0.07 47.96
CA LYS A 442 -3.12 0.47 49.02
C LYS A 442 -3.37 -0.32 50.29
N SER A 443 -2.32 -0.60 51.07
CA SER A 443 -2.44 -1.26 52.38
C SER A 443 -1.42 -0.72 53.37
N GLY A 444 -1.79 -0.71 54.65
CA GLY A 444 -1.01 -0.15 55.75
C GLY A 444 -1.46 1.28 56.10
N LEU A 445 -0.52 2.14 56.49
CA LEU A 445 -0.79 3.54 56.84
C LEU A 445 -0.95 4.40 55.57
N MET A 446 -2.10 5.04 55.40
CA MET A 446 -2.48 5.84 54.22
C MET A 446 -2.98 7.23 54.66
N GLY A 447 -2.63 8.26 53.89
CA GLY A 447 -3.25 9.59 54.04
C GLY A 447 -4.67 9.58 53.46
N SER A 448 -5.62 10.24 54.14
CA SER A 448 -7.05 10.28 53.78
C SER A 448 -7.46 11.67 53.25
N GLY A 449 -6.74 12.26 52.28
CA GLY A 449 -7.12 13.53 51.64
C GLY A 449 -7.66 14.59 52.61
N GLY A 450 -6.80 15.35 53.26
CA GLY A 450 -7.11 16.26 54.36
C GLY A 450 -6.30 15.93 55.62
N ILE A 451 -6.69 16.45 56.77
CA ILE A 451 -6.05 16.11 58.03
C ILE A 451 -6.64 14.77 58.53
N GLY A 452 -6.00 13.66 58.16
CA GLY A 452 -6.43 12.33 58.59
C GLY A 452 -5.57 11.19 58.04
N PHE A 453 -5.67 10.02 58.68
CA PHE A 453 -4.99 8.80 58.23
C PHE A 453 -5.90 7.57 58.30
N THR A 454 -5.62 6.59 57.48
CA THR A 454 -6.28 5.27 57.47
C THR A 454 -5.24 4.20 57.70
N ILE A 455 -5.48 3.25 58.59
CA ILE A 455 -4.75 2.00 58.72
C ILE A 455 -5.66 0.87 58.22
N GLY A 456 -5.31 0.25 57.08
CA GLY A 456 -6.17 -0.76 56.50
C GLY A 456 -5.79 -1.10 55.06
N LYS A 457 -6.80 -1.54 54.28
CA LYS A 457 -6.69 -1.80 52.85
C LYS A 457 -7.71 -0.98 52.07
N GLN A 458 -7.27 -0.30 51.05
CA GLN A 458 -8.11 0.45 50.11
C GLN A 458 -7.89 -0.13 48.69
N THR A 459 -8.99 -0.39 48.00
CA THR A 459 -8.96 -0.79 46.58
C THR A 459 -9.85 0.18 45.83
N VAL A 460 -9.28 0.77 44.78
CA VAL A 460 -10.01 1.59 43.80
C VAL A 460 -9.85 0.87 42.44
N LYS A 461 -10.94 0.51 41.80
CA LYS A 461 -10.98 -0.01 40.43
C LYS A 461 -11.74 0.98 39.57
N THR A 462 -11.14 1.38 38.48
CA THR A 462 -11.77 2.18 37.42
C THR A 462 -11.73 1.34 36.14
N GLU A 463 -12.86 1.18 35.52
CA GLU A 463 -13.06 0.54 34.22
C GLU A 463 -13.64 1.61 33.30
N ALA A 464 -13.07 1.76 32.11
CA ALA A 464 -13.58 2.65 31.08
C ALA A 464 -13.52 1.92 29.76
N ASP A 465 -14.68 1.72 29.16
CA ASP A 465 -14.84 1.06 27.88
C ASP A 465 -15.44 2.05 26.88
N THR A 466 -14.88 2.12 25.69
CA THR A 466 -15.40 2.91 24.58
C THR A 466 -15.48 2.02 23.35
N SER A 467 -16.60 2.08 22.65
CA SER A 467 -16.72 1.48 21.32
C SER A 467 -17.39 2.47 20.38
N ALA A 468 -16.86 2.54 19.17
CA ALA A 468 -17.40 3.40 18.13
C ALA A 468 -17.43 2.68 16.77
N VAL A 469 -18.43 3.01 16.01
CA VAL A 469 -18.56 2.59 14.61
C VAL A 469 -18.70 3.85 13.78
N SER A 470 -17.83 4.03 12.82
CA SER A 470 -17.87 5.14 11.87
C SER A 470 -18.03 4.63 10.44
N HIS A 471 -18.63 5.45 9.60
CA HIS A 471 -18.96 5.10 8.22
C HIS A 471 -18.32 6.11 7.27
N THR A 472 -17.52 5.62 6.32
CA THR A 472 -16.98 6.42 5.22
C THR A 472 -17.87 6.21 4.00
N GLY A 473 -18.66 7.20 3.62
CA GLY A 473 -19.54 7.17 2.46
C GLY A 473 -18.78 7.17 1.14
N SER A 474 -19.39 6.61 0.10
CA SER A 474 -18.93 6.86 -1.26
C SER A 474 -19.13 8.33 -1.62
N THR A 475 -18.14 8.95 -2.24
CA THR A 475 -18.24 10.33 -2.72
C THR A 475 -18.10 10.34 -4.24
N VAL A 476 -19.14 10.78 -4.93
CA VAL A 476 -19.16 10.91 -6.39
C VAL A 476 -19.32 12.38 -6.73
N GLY A 477 -18.34 12.95 -7.44
CA GLY A 477 -18.39 14.38 -7.66
C GLY A 477 -17.71 14.89 -8.92
N SER A 478 -18.25 16.00 -9.42
CA SER A 478 -17.66 16.82 -10.47
C SER A 478 -17.37 18.22 -9.96
N LEU A 479 -16.20 18.76 -10.33
CA LEU A 479 -15.82 20.13 -9.97
C LEU A 479 -16.46 21.18 -10.90
N GLU A 480 -16.48 20.92 -12.20
CA GLU A 480 -16.93 21.88 -13.22
C GLU A 480 -18.03 21.32 -14.14
N GLY A 481 -18.14 19.99 -14.24
CA GLY A 481 -19.11 19.29 -15.11
C GLY A 481 -20.31 18.74 -14.35
N ASN A 482 -21.05 17.88 -15.02
CA ASN A 482 -22.26 17.24 -14.51
C ASN A 482 -21.98 15.89 -13.86
N VAL A 483 -22.88 15.45 -12.98
CA VAL A 483 -22.90 14.09 -12.44
C VAL A 483 -24.14 13.36 -12.94
N THR A 484 -23.96 12.21 -13.59
CA THR A 484 -25.05 11.37 -14.06
C THR A 484 -24.99 10.01 -13.39
N LEU A 485 -26.07 9.63 -12.72
CA LEU A 485 -26.27 8.30 -12.14
C LEU A 485 -27.42 7.62 -12.88
N ALA A 486 -27.17 6.45 -13.48
CA ALA A 486 -28.18 5.70 -14.22
C ALA A 486 -28.23 4.25 -13.79
N ALA A 487 -29.39 3.76 -13.38
CA ALA A 487 -29.61 2.35 -13.07
C ALA A 487 -30.83 1.84 -13.87
N GLY A 488 -30.72 0.62 -14.39
CA GLY A 488 -31.85 -0.02 -15.08
C GLY A 488 -33.00 -0.37 -14.14
N ASN A 489 -32.70 -0.62 -12.84
CA ASN A 489 -33.66 -1.01 -11.82
C ASN A 489 -33.58 -0.09 -10.60
N THR A 490 -32.65 -0.32 -9.65
CA THR A 490 -32.57 0.45 -8.40
C THR A 490 -31.30 1.30 -8.33
N LEU A 491 -31.48 2.58 -7.95
CA LEU A 491 -30.39 3.45 -7.50
C LEU A 491 -30.48 3.59 -5.98
N ALA A 492 -29.51 3.01 -5.25
CA ALA A 492 -29.41 3.12 -3.81
C ALA A 492 -28.22 4.01 -3.42
N ILE A 493 -28.46 5.06 -2.65
CA ILE A 493 -27.44 5.97 -2.10
C ILE A 493 -27.58 5.90 -0.58
N THR A 494 -26.63 5.24 0.07
CA THR A 494 -26.65 5.01 1.52
C THR A 494 -25.45 5.67 2.17
N GLY A 495 -25.66 6.68 3.02
CA GLY A 495 -24.62 7.43 3.72
C GLY A 495 -23.51 7.96 2.80
N SER A 496 -23.85 8.30 1.57
CA SER A 496 -22.91 8.65 0.49
C SER A 496 -23.26 9.98 -0.13
N ASP A 497 -22.27 10.69 -0.65
CA ASP A 497 -22.40 12.04 -1.21
C ASP A 497 -22.32 12.01 -2.74
N VAL A 498 -23.23 12.75 -3.38
CA VAL A 498 -23.20 13.02 -4.83
C VAL A 498 -23.21 14.53 -5.04
N LEU A 499 -22.16 15.08 -5.67
CA LEU A 499 -21.91 16.51 -5.73
C LEU A 499 -21.55 16.96 -7.16
N ALA A 500 -22.24 17.96 -7.67
CA ALA A 500 -21.83 18.73 -8.85
C ALA A 500 -21.64 20.18 -8.42
N LEU A 501 -20.39 20.67 -8.41
CA LEU A 501 -20.11 21.99 -7.82
C LEU A 501 -20.56 23.14 -8.74
N GLN A 502 -20.48 22.94 -10.05
CA GLN A 502 -20.88 23.95 -11.05
C GLN A 502 -21.92 23.41 -12.06
N GLY A 503 -22.06 22.10 -12.15
CA GLY A 503 -22.98 21.45 -13.09
C GLY A 503 -24.26 20.91 -12.44
N ASP A 504 -24.98 20.11 -13.18
CA ASP A 504 -26.22 19.48 -12.78
C ASP A 504 -26.02 18.02 -12.34
N ILE A 505 -26.91 17.55 -11.46
CA ILE A 505 -27.00 16.14 -11.10
C ILE A 505 -28.21 15.53 -11.78
N THR A 506 -28.00 14.47 -12.55
CA THR A 506 -29.06 13.68 -13.17
C THR A 506 -29.07 12.27 -12.60
N ALA A 507 -30.19 11.86 -11.99
CA ALA A 507 -30.38 10.50 -11.48
C ALA A 507 -31.55 9.83 -12.20
N LYS A 508 -31.36 8.62 -12.76
CA LYS A 508 -32.36 7.83 -13.48
C LYS A 508 -32.38 6.39 -13.00
N ALA A 509 -33.53 5.92 -12.53
CA ALA A 509 -33.77 4.51 -12.18
C ALA A 509 -35.28 4.25 -12.18
N LYS A 510 -35.71 2.97 -12.03
CA LYS A 510 -37.11 2.68 -11.69
C LYS A 510 -37.42 3.09 -10.26
N ASP A 511 -36.52 2.71 -9.33
CA ASP A 511 -36.64 3.05 -7.92
C ASP A 511 -35.37 3.75 -7.45
N ILE A 512 -35.52 4.82 -6.66
CA ILE A 512 -34.40 5.55 -6.05
C ILE A 512 -34.60 5.55 -4.54
N ALA A 513 -33.59 5.05 -3.81
CA ALA A 513 -33.52 5.08 -2.36
C ALA A 513 -32.33 5.92 -1.90
N ILE A 514 -32.57 6.94 -1.09
CA ILE A 514 -31.53 7.76 -0.46
C ILE A 514 -31.72 7.63 1.04
N THR A 515 -30.74 7.02 1.71
CA THR A 515 -30.83 6.68 3.13
C THR A 515 -29.61 7.20 3.88
N GLU A 516 -29.83 7.67 5.08
CA GLU A 516 -28.75 8.07 5.99
C GLU A 516 -28.14 6.87 6.72
N VAL A 517 -26.92 7.04 7.20
CA VAL A 517 -26.23 6.12 8.10
C VAL A 517 -25.70 6.92 9.28
N HIS A 518 -25.82 6.39 10.47
CA HIS A 518 -25.39 7.06 11.70
C HIS A 518 -24.15 6.39 12.27
N ASP A 519 -23.15 7.19 12.60
CA ASP A 519 -22.04 6.75 13.43
C ASP A 519 -22.54 6.55 14.86
N THR A 520 -22.03 5.52 15.52
CA THR A 520 -22.39 5.21 16.91
C THR A 520 -21.15 5.27 17.79
N SER A 521 -21.33 5.77 19.01
CA SER A 521 -20.27 5.77 20.01
C SER A 521 -20.89 5.53 21.38
N ASP A 522 -20.47 4.44 22.00
CA ASP A 522 -20.85 4.06 23.34
C ASP A 522 -19.63 4.18 24.27
N SER A 523 -19.78 4.87 25.39
CA SER A 523 -18.73 4.98 26.40
C SER A 523 -19.29 4.69 27.77
N THR A 524 -18.65 3.77 28.48
CA THR A 524 -19.03 3.36 29.83
C THR A 524 -17.86 3.56 30.77
N GLN A 525 -18.08 4.26 31.89
CA GLN A 525 -17.09 4.37 32.94
C GLN A 525 -17.66 3.90 34.28
N LYS A 526 -16.96 2.99 34.95
CA LYS A 526 -17.31 2.45 36.24
C LYS A 526 -16.18 2.67 37.22
N THR A 527 -16.50 3.15 38.44
CA THR A 527 -15.53 3.26 39.50
C THR A 527 -16.03 2.50 40.73
N ALA A 528 -15.26 1.53 41.17
CA ALA A 528 -15.55 0.78 42.41
C ALA A 528 -14.51 1.14 43.46
N PHE A 529 -15.04 1.51 44.65
CA PHE A 529 -14.22 1.84 45.81
C PHE A 529 -14.54 0.86 46.96
N LYS A 530 -13.50 0.21 47.46
CA LYS A 530 -13.60 -0.66 48.64
C LYS A 530 -12.54 -0.24 49.66
N GLN A 531 -12.96 0.01 50.91
CA GLN A 531 -12.05 0.34 51.99
C GLN A 531 -12.44 -0.44 53.25
N GLY A 532 -11.45 -1.08 53.85
CA GLY A 532 -11.59 -1.76 55.12
C GLY A 532 -10.46 -1.34 56.06
N GLY A 533 -10.77 -0.94 57.30
CA GLY A 533 -9.79 -0.44 58.27
C GLY A 533 -10.31 0.73 59.10
N LEU A 534 -9.46 1.28 59.96
CA LEU A 534 -9.78 2.45 60.79
C LEU A 534 -9.43 3.74 60.04
N THR A 535 -10.42 4.63 59.82
CA THR A 535 -10.24 5.93 59.13
C THR A 535 -10.68 7.10 59.98
N VAL A 536 -9.90 8.17 59.94
CA VAL A 536 -10.23 9.47 60.56
C VAL A 536 -10.01 10.58 59.52
N SER A 537 -11.11 11.16 58.92
CA SER A 537 -11.01 12.25 57.92
C SER A 537 -12.28 13.08 57.69
N LEU A 538 -12.14 14.26 57.06
CA LEU A 538 -13.18 15.12 56.47
C LEU A 538 -12.99 15.27 54.94
N SER A 539 -14.10 15.42 54.15
CA SER A 539 -14.11 15.30 52.68
C SER A 539 -14.70 16.46 51.86
N SER A 540 -14.40 16.56 50.58
CA SER A 540 -15.26 17.13 49.50
C SER A 540 -14.81 16.82 48.07
N ALA A 541 -15.65 17.11 47.05
CA ALA A 541 -15.74 16.47 45.73
C ALA A 541 -15.56 17.37 44.48
N ALA A 542 -15.58 16.73 43.33
CA ALA A 542 -15.79 17.16 41.93
C ALA A 542 -14.54 17.27 41.03
N LEU A 543 -14.54 17.03 39.74
CA LEU A 543 -15.33 17.29 38.55
C LEU A 543 -14.80 16.70 37.23
N ASN A 544 -15.63 16.80 36.19
CA ASN A 544 -15.56 16.18 34.86
C ASN A 544 -15.46 17.12 33.66
N LEU A 545 -15.27 16.49 32.52
CA LEU A 545 -15.69 16.78 31.13
C LEU A 545 -14.71 17.43 30.16
N ALA A 546 -14.44 16.76 29.05
CA ALA A 546 -14.69 17.16 27.66
C ALA A 546 -13.99 16.23 26.64
N GLN A 547 -14.72 15.73 25.67
CA GLN A 547 -14.18 15.46 24.31
C GLN A 547 -15.30 15.09 23.33
N ALA A 548 -15.42 15.85 22.27
CA ALA A 548 -16.03 15.46 20.99
C ALA A 548 -15.69 16.52 19.95
N ALA A 549 -14.70 16.32 19.11
CA ALA A 549 -14.50 17.05 17.84
C ALA A 549 -13.21 16.67 17.06
N VAL A 550 -12.93 15.42 16.82
CA VAL A 550 -11.67 15.06 16.09
C VAL A 550 -11.88 14.28 14.80
N SER A 551 -13.02 13.62 14.60
CA SER A 551 -13.19 12.66 13.49
C SER A 551 -13.31 13.26 12.09
N SER A 552 -13.77 14.50 11.93
CA SER A 552 -13.93 15.12 10.59
C SER A 552 -12.62 15.62 9.96
N ALA A 553 -11.55 15.77 10.75
CA ALA A 553 -10.28 16.32 10.26
C ALA A 553 -9.33 15.25 9.67
N GLU A 554 -9.59 13.97 9.89
CA GLU A 554 -8.67 12.90 9.48
C GLU A 554 -8.89 12.39 8.04
N ALA A 555 -10.12 12.46 7.52
CA ALA A 555 -10.40 12.12 6.13
C ALA A 555 -9.62 12.99 5.13
N GLY A 556 -9.44 14.28 5.46
CA GLY A 556 -8.65 15.21 4.63
C GLY A 556 -7.12 14.95 4.65
N LYS A 557 -6.60 14.22 5.63
CA LYS A 557 -5.16 13.92 5.73
C LYS A 557 -4.72 12.73 4.86
N LYS A 558 -5.61 11.77 4.57
CA LYS A 558 -5.29 10.60 3.73
C LYS A 558 -5.24 10.93 2.22
N ALA A 559 -5.78 12.07 1.78
CA ALA A 559 -5.75 12.53 0.39
C ALA A 559 -4.49 13.35 0.04
N GLN A 560 -3.34 13.08 0.65
CA GLN A 560 -2.10 13.81 0.38
C GLN A 560 -1.62 13.55 -1.06
N GLY A 561 -1.76 14.57 -1.91
CA GLY A 561 -1.22 14.60 -3.27
C GLY A 561 -2.25 14.83 -4.39
N ASP A 562 -3.55 14.61 -4.16
CA ASP A 562 -4.57 14.86 -5.19
C ASP A 562 -5.41 16.10 -4.86
N THR A 563 -5.23 17.15 -5.68
CA THR A 563 -5.92 18.44 -5.50
C THR A 563 -7.43 18.36 -5.75
N ARG A 564 -7.89 17.45 -6.61
CA ARG A 564 -9.33 17.24 -6.91
C ARG A 564 -10.03 16.59 -5.72
N MET A 565 -9.44 15.57 -5.12
CA MET A 565 -9.94 14.91 -3.91
C MET A 565 -10.02 15.89 -2.72
N GLN A 566 -9.01 16.74 -2.55
CA GLN A 566 -9.02 17.76 -1.51
C GLN A 566 -10.11 18.82 -1.71
N ALA A 567 -10.34 19.27 -2.96
CA ALA A 567 -11.39 20.22 -3.29
C ALA A 567 -12.78 19.63 -3.03
N LEU A 568 -13.02 18.39 -3.41
CA LEU A 568 -14.31 17.73 -3.20
C LEU A 568 -14.58 17.44 -1.70
N ALA A 569 -13.60 16.97 -0.96
CA ALA A 569 -13.72 16.77 0.49
C ALA A 569 -14.02 18.08 1.24
N GLY A 570 -13.39 19.18 0.81
CA GLY A 570 -13.67 20.52 1.35
C GLY A 570 -15.10 20.98 1.07
N ALA A 571 -15.61 20.72 -0.13
CA ALA A 571 -16.97 21.05 -0.50
C ALA A 571 -18.01 20.19 0.24
N SER A 572 -17.80 18.88 0.36
CA SER A 572 -18.66 17.98 1.15
C SER A 572 -18.77 18.43 2.60
N ALA A 573 -17.63 18.75 3.24
CA ALA A 573 -17.61 19.26 4.62
C ALA A 573 -18.39 20.60 4.74
N ALA A 574 -18.29 21.49 3.76
CA ALA A 574 -19.02 22.76 3.76
C ALA A 574 -20.54 22.57 3.63
N TYR A 575 -20.99 21.66 2.75
CA TYR A 575 -22.41 21.32 2.62
C TYR A 575 -22.99 20.66 3.87
N SER A 576 -22.23 19.74 4.47
CA SER A 576 -22.62 19.10 5.74
C SER A 576 -22.74 20.10 6.89
N ALA A 577 -21.80 21.05 7.00
CA ALA A 577 -21.86 22.13 7.99
C ALA A 577 -23.05 23.07 7.76
N TYR A 578 -23.39 23.38 6.50
CA TYR A 578 -24.56 24.18 6.13
C TYR A 578 -25.85 23.45 6.49
N GLY A 579 -25.98 22.15 6.20
CA GLY A 579 -27.13 21.33 6.56
C GLY A 579 -27.34 21.24 8.07
N ALA A 580 -26.26 21.03 8.84
CA ALA A 580 -26.30 21.03 10.30
C ALA A 580 -26.71 22.40 10.88
N GLY A 581 -26.23 23.49 10.28
CA GLY A 581 -26.65 24.86 10.67
C GLY A 581 -28.14 25.14 10.42
N GLN A 582 -28.68 24.65 9.31
CA GLN A 582 -30.12 24.72 8.99
C GLN A 582 -30.96 23.89 9.98
N ALA A 583 -30.53 22.68 10.32
CA ALA A 583 -31.21 21.79 11.25
C ALA A 583 -31.25 22.38 12.67
N MET A 584 -30.15 22.98 13.16
CA MET A 584 -30.10 23.67 14.46
C MET A 584 -30.97 24.94 14.46
N GLY A 585 -30.98 25.70 13.36
CA GLY A 585 -31.85 26.88 13.21
C GLY A 585 -33.34 26.53 13.25
N SER A 586 -33.73 25.39 12.66
CA SER A 586 -35.13 24.91 12.67
C SER A 586 -35.55 24.33 14.03
N ALA A 587 -34.62 23.71 14.79
CA ALA A 587 -34.88 23.22 16.13
C ALA A 587 -35.08 24.39 17.12
N SER A 588 -34.21 25.41 17.09
CA SER A 588 -34.35 26.59 17.94
C SER A 588 -35.62 27.40 17.65
N ALA A 589 -36.12 27.39 16.40
CA ALA A 589 -37.36 28.03 16.06
C ALA A 589 -38.60 27.27 16.58
N LYS A 590 -38.52 25.94 16.74
CA LYS A 590 -39.61 25.13 17.30
C LYS A 590 -39.68 25.26 18.84
N ASP A 591 -38.54 25.32 19.52
CA ASP A 591 -38.50 25.50 20.98
C ASP A 591 -38.90 26.93 21.43
N ALA A 592 -38.81 27.93 20.54
CA ALA A 592 -39.27 29.28 20.79
C ALA A 592 -40.78 29.47 20.55
N ALA A 593 -41.47 28.47 19.98
CA ALA A 593 -42.90 28.50 19.66
C ALA A 593 -43.77 27.64 20.59
N GLN A 594 -43.18 26.97 21.61
CA GLN A 594 -43.83 26.33 22.73
C GLN A 594 -43.55 27.15 24.04
#